data_7fcff38899709de47cfc21b84abd2ba2
#
_entry.id   7fcff38899709de47cfc21b84abd2ba2
#
_cell.length_a   1.000
_cell.length_b   1.000
_cell.length_c   1.000
_cell.angle_alpha   90.00
_cell.angle_beta   90.00
_cell.angle_gamma   90.00
#
_symmetry.space_group_name_H-M   'P 1'
#
loop_
_entity.id
_entity.type
_entity.pdbx_description
1 polymer ?
#
loop_
_entity_poly.entity_id
_entity_poly.type
_entity_poly.pdbx_seq_one_letter_code
_entity_poly.pdbx_strand_id
1 'polypeptide(L)'
;MSLGDRGIVDSLAYRVLLMSGMGLVLVGFLGVRQLPFSSVALAGLALNLIVMIGNGGTMVAAQPPANEGFTVVAPRGEPRIWGSKAVVRSPEQTVLPWLGDVLPIDAGSYHRVLSIGDAILALGVGLMLAGTVLSTNQGSSLAATSSRVNGL
;
A
#
# COMPACT_ATOMS: atom_id res chain seq x y z
N MET A 1 -23.27 8.74 -11.27
CA MET A 1 -22.15 9.06 -12.16
C MET A 1 -21.00 9.54 -11.32
N SER A 2 -19.99 8.68 -11.10
CA SER A 2 -18.88 8.92 -10.17
C SER A 2 -17.88 9.87 -10.83
N LEU A 3 -17.16 10.68 -10.02
CA LEU A 3 -16.09 11.59 -10.47
C LEU A 3 -14.97 10.87 -11.23
N GLY A 4 -14.82 9.55 -11.03
CA GLY A 4 -13.89 8.69 -11.77
C GLY A 4 -14.21 8.53 -13.27
N ASP A 5 -15.45 8.78 -13.69
CA ASP A 5 -15.88 8.68 -15.09
C ASP A 5 -15.40 9.85 -15.96
N ARG A 6 -14.78 10.88 -15.40
CA ARG A 6 -14.47 12.15 -16.08
C ARG A 6 -13.08 12.24 -16.70
N GLY A 7 -12.33 11.15 -16.79
CA GLY A 7 -10.96 11.18 -17.35
C GLY A 7 -9.92 11.88 -16.44
N ILE A 8 -10.30 12.31 -15.22
CA ILE A 8 -9.42 12.98 -14.26
C ILE A 8 -8.30 12.03 -13.81
N VAL A 9 -8.61 10.73 -13.73
CA VAL A 9 -7.67 9.70 -13.27
C VAL A 9 -6.53 9.44 -14.28
N ASP A 10 -6.73 9.82 -15.54
CA ASP A 10 -5.70 9.71 -16.60
C ASP A 10 -4.91 11.01 -16.77
N SER A 11 -5.27 12.06 -16.05
CA SER A 11 -4.60 13.35 -16.14
C SER A 11 -3.20 13.29 -15.50
N LEU A 12 -2.25 14.03 -16.08
CA LEU A 12 -0.92 14.22 -15.49
C LEU A 12 -1.01 14.72 -14.03
N ALA A 13 -1.98 15.58 -13.74
CA ALA A 13 -2.22 16.10 -12.40
C ALA A 13 -2.53 15.00 -11.39
N TYR A 14 -3.36 14.01 -11.76
CA TYR A 14 -3.65 12.88 -10.88
C TYR A 14 -2.41 12.03 -10.61
N ARG A 15 -1.61 11.72 -11.65
CA ARG A 15 -0.37 10.95 -11.50
C ARG A 15 0.62 11.68 -10.58
N VAL A 16 0.80 12.99 -10.78
CA VAL A 16 1.65 13.82 -9.92
C VAL A 16 1.14 13.83 -8.48
N LEU A 17 -0.16 14.01 -8.26
CA LEU A 17 -0.76 14.01 -6.93
C LEU A 17 -0.54 12.66 -6.22
N LEU A 18 -0.76 11.55 -6.93
CA LEU A 18 -0.57 10.21 -6.38
C LEU A 18 0.89 9.95 -6.00
N MET A 19 1.84 10.29 -6.89
CA MET A 19 3.27 10.15 -6.62
C MET A 19 3.74 11.05 -5.48
N SER A 20 3.25 12.30 -5.44
CA SER A 20 3.58 13.24 -4.36
C SER A 20 3.05 12.74 -3.02
N GLY A 21 1.82 12.21 -2.99
CA GLY A 21 1.25 11.59 -1.80
C GLY A 21 2.08 10.42 -1.28
N MET A 22 2.48 9.52 -2.18
CA MET A 22 3.36 8.40 -1.83
C MET A 22 4.73 8.87 -1.32
N GLY A 23 5.32 9.88 -1.96
CA GLY A 23 6.58 10.48 -1.54
C GLY A 23 6.47 11.12 -0.15
N LEU A 24 5.39 11.83 0.13
CA LEU A 24 5.14 12.45 1.44
C LEU A 24 4.99 11.39 2.54
N VAL A 25 4.29 10.30 2.28
CA VAL A 25 4.18 9.18 3.21
C VAL A 25 5.56 8.56 3.46
N LEU A 26 6.38 8.37 2.41
CA LEU A 26 7.75 7.87 2.54
C LEU A 26 8.59 8.77 3.45
N VAL A 27 8.54 10.08 3.26
CA VAL A 27 9.23 11.06 4.13
C VAL A 27 8.70 10.98 5.57
N GLY A 28 7.39 10.85 5.76
CA GLY A 28 6.79 10.65 7.09
C GLY A 28 7.33 9.40 7.78
N PHE A 29 7.44 8.28 7.07
CA PHE A 29 8.02 7.04 7.62
C PHE A 29 9.51 7.18 7.98
N LEU A 30 10.28 7.98 7.23
CA LEU A 30 11.67 8.27 7.59
C LEU A 30 11.76 8.98 8.95
N GLY A 31 10.79 9.81 9.29
CA GLY A 31 10.68 10.46 10.60
C GLY A 31 10.45 9.48 11.76
N VAL A 32 9.77 8.36 11.50
CA VAL A 32 9.48 7.32 12.51
C VAL A 32 10.34 6.06 12.36
N ARG A 33 11.45 6.15 11.66
CA ARG A 33 12.37 5.01 11.39
C ARG A 33 12.94 4.34 12.65
N GLN A 34 12.84 4.99 13.79
CA GLN A 34 13.29 4.44 15.09
C GLN A 34 12.29 3.43 15.68
N LEU A 35 11.05 3.40 15.19
CA LEU A 35 10.08 2.43 15.63
C LEU A 35 10.44 1.02 15.14
N PRO A 36 10.18 -0.01 15.93
CA PRO A 36 10.47 -1.39 15.55
C PRO A 36 9.69 -1.71 14.24
N PHE A 37 10.34 -2.45 13.35
CA PHE A 37 9.79 -2.90 12.07
C PHE A 37 9.43 -1.79 11.07
N SER A 38 9.73 -0.51 11.33
CA SER A 38 9.51 0.59 10.39
C SER A 38 10.22 0.38 9.04
N SER A 39 11.38 -0.28 9.05
CA SER A 39 12.11 -0.64 7.83
C SER A 39 11.33 -1.58 6.90
N VAL A 40 10.50 -2.47 7.45
CA VAL A 40 9.64 -3.36 6.65
C VAL A 40 8.56 -2.54 5.94
N ALA A 41 7.90 -1.63 6.66
CA ALA A 41 6.89 -0.74 6.08
C ALA A 41 7.51 0.18 5.01
N LEU A 42 8.69 0.74 5.27
CA LEU A 42 9.46 1.55 4.32
C LEU A 42 9.81 0.77 3.05
N ALA A 43 10.23 -0.50 3.17
CA ALA A 43 10.53 -1.34 2.03
C ALA A 43 9.30 -1.56 1.14
N GLY A 44 8.14 -1.87 1.71
CA GLY A 44 6.89 -2.01 0.96
C GLY A 44 6.49 -0.74 0.22
N LEU A 45 6.60 0.41 0.89
CA LEU A 45 6.30 1.72 0.30
C LEU A 45 7.27 2.07 -0.83
N ALA A 46 8.57 1.81 -0.63
CA ALA A 46 9.58 2.05 -1.64
C ALA A 46 9.38 1.17 -2.90
N LEU A 47 9.02 -0.10 -2.72
CA LEU A 47 8.69 -0.99 -3.83
C LEU A 47 7.52 -0.46 -4.65
N ASN A 48 6.44 -0.01 -4.02
CA ASN A 48 5.31 0.59 -4.72
C ASN A 48 5.71 1.85 -5.48
N LEU A 49 6.53 2.70 -4.87
CA LEU A 49 7.01 3.93 -5.52
C LEU A 49 7.89 3.62 -6.75
N ILE A 50 8.77 2.62 -6.66
CA ILE A 50 9.61 2.16 -7.78
C ILE A 50 8.75 1.69 -8.95
N VAL A 51 7.73 0.85 -8.67
CA VAL A 51 6.80 0.39 -9.70
C VAL A 51 6.07 1.56 -10.35
N MET A 52 5.56 2.49 -9.56
CA MET A 52 4.86 3.66 -10.08
C MET A 52 5.77 4.56 -10.93
N ILE A 53 7.00 4.84 -10.50
CA ILE A 53 7.97 5.62 -11.28
C ILE A 53 8.25 4.94 -12.61
N GLY A 54 8.55 3.63 -12.60
CA GLY A 54 8.83 2.85 -13.80
C GLY A 54 7.67 2.82 -14.79
N ASN A 55 6.43 2.95 -14.31
CA ASN A 55 5.21 2.86 -15.11
C ASN A 55 4.52 4.22 -15.35
N GLY A 56 5.28 5.30 -15.30
CA GLY A 56 4.79 6.65 -15.65
C GLY A 56 3.84 7.26 -14.60
N GLY A 57 4.04 6.94 -13.33
CA GLY A 57 3.29 7.50 -12.20
C GLY A 57 1.98 6.78 -11.91
N THR A 58 1.80 5.55 -12.42
CA THR A 58 0.61 4.75 -12.13
C THR A 58 0.98 3.39 -11.58
N MET A 59 0.11 2.82 -10.74
CA MET A 59 0.17 1.40 -10.40
C MET A 59 -0.36 0.59 -11.58
N VAL A 60 0.21 -0.58 -11.82
CA VAL A 60 -0.17 -1.44 -12.95
C VAL A 60 -0.57 -2.82 -12.46
N ALA A 61 -1.57 -3.39 -13.14
CA ALA A 61 -1.94 -4.80 -13.05
C ALA A 61 -1.59 -5.45 -14.39
N ALA A 62 -0.54 -6.28 -14.40
CA ALA A 62 -0.07 -6.92 -15.64
C ALA A 62 -0.99 -8.03 -16.12
N GLN A 63 -1.76 -8.63 -15.23
CA GLN A 63 -2.83 -9.58 -15.53
C GLN A 63 -3.98 -9.33 -14.58
N PRO A 64 -5.14 -8.88 -15.08
CA PRO A 64 -6.33 -8.86 -14.24
C PRO A 64 -6.63 -10.29 -13.79
N PRO A 65 -6.96 -10.51 -12.53
CA PRO A 65 -7.39 -11.84 -12.08
C PRO A 65 -8.53 -12.33 -12.95
N ALA A 66 -8.43 -13.56 -13.42
CA ALA A 66 -9.46 -14.19 -14.29
C ALA A 66 -10.78 -14.50 -13.54
N ASN A 67 -10.90 -14.11 -12.29
CA ASN A 67 -12.02 -14.40 -11.41
C ASN A 67 -13.18 -13.43 -11.70
N GLU A 68 -14.37 -13.95 -11.63
CA GLU A 68 -15.66 -13.33 -12.02
C GLU A 68 -16.07 -12.07 -11.21
N GLY A 69 -15.23 -11.50 -10.38
CA GLY A 69 -15.54 -10.32 -9.55
C GLY A 69 -14.86 -9.01 -10.00
N PHE A 70 -13.89 -9.10 -10.90
CA PHE A 70 -13.12 -7.92 -11.32
C PHE A 70 -13.64 -7.36 -12.65
N THR A 71 -14.18 -6.16 -12.61
CA THR A 71 -14.64 -5.46 -13.81
C THR A 71 -13.53 -4.57 -14.34
N VAL A 72 -13.12 -4.80 -15.58
CA VAL A 72 -12.22 -3.89 -16.30
C VAL A 72 -13.04 -2.83 -16.99
N VAL A 73 -12.74 -1.57 -16.72
CA VAL A 73 -13.41 -0.42 -17.34
C VAL A 73 -12.42 0.42 -18.12
N ALA A 74 -12.80 0.86 -19.30
CA ALA A 74 -12.01 1.73 -20.16
C ALA A 74 -12.87 2.89 -20.68
N PRO A 75 -13.33 3.81 -19.83
CA PRO A 75 -14.28 4.83 -20.26
C PRO A 75 -13.70 5.83 -21.27
N ARG A 76 -12.42 6.18 -21.13
CA ARG A 76 -11.63 7.01 -22.08
C ARG A 76 -10.16 6.93 -21.69
N GLY A 77 -9.42 5.94 -22.21
CA GLY A 77 -7.99 5.80 -21.91
C GLY A 77 -7.55 4.36 -21.65
N GLU A 78 -6.54 4.17 -20.81
CA GLU A 78 -6.03 2.85 -20.46
C GLU A 78 -7.05 2.06 -19.64
N PRO A 79 -7.23 0.74 -19.92
CA PRO A 79 -8.14 -0.10 -19.16
C PRO A 79 -7.73 -0.18 -17.69
N ARG A 80 -8.71 -0.17 -16.78
CA ARG A 80 -8.50 -0.16 -15.32
C ARG A 80 -9.39 -1.20 -14.66
N ILE A 81 -8.93 -1.71 -13.53
CA ILE A 81 -9.77 -2.51 -12.65
C ILE A 81 -10.71 -1.57 -11.89
N TRP A 82 -12.01 -1.84 -11.94
CA TRP A 82 -13.01 -1.05 -11.23
C TRP A 82 -12.69 -0.95 -9.73
N GLY A 83 -12.71 0.27 -9.21
CA GLY A 83 -12.39 0.53 -7.80
C GLY A 83 -10.92 0.42 -7.43
N SER A 84 -10.00 0.17 -8.38
CA SER A 84 -8.56 0.20 -8.20
C SER A 84 -7.94 1.44 -8.87
N LYS A 85 -6.76 1.83 -8.37
CA LYS A 85 -5.87 2.81 -9.01
C LYS A 85 -5.05 2.20 -10.15
N ALA A 86 -5.08 0.88 -10.29
CA ALA A 86 -4.24 0.16 -11.23
C ALA A 86 -4.76 0.23 -12.66
N VAL A 87 -3.84 0.48 -13.57
CA VAL A 87 -4.04 0.39 -15.01
C VAL A 87 -3.70 -1.03 -15.46
N VAL A 88 -4.55 -1.62 -16.29
CA VAL A 88 -4.29 -2.94 -16.88
C VAL A 88 -3.40 -2.76 -18.11
N ARG A 89 -2.21 -3.37 -18.08
CA ARG A 89 -1.29 -3.40 -19.23
C ARG A 89 -0.79 -4.82 -19.46
N SER A 90 -0.28 -5.07 -20.66
CA SER A 90 0.40 -6.33 -20.93
C SER A 90 1.73 -6.41 -20.14
N PRO A 91 2.18 -7.62 -19.79
CA PRO A 91 3.46 -7.79 -19.07
C PRO A 91 4.65 -7.15 -19.80
N GLU A 92 4.64 -7.17 -21.15
CA GLU A 92 5.71 -6.63 -21.99
C GLU A 92 5.78 -5.09 -21.95
N GLN A 93 4.66 -4.45 -21.61
CA GLN A 93 4.54 -2.99 -21.50
C GLN A 93 4.68 -2.49 -20.05
N THR A 94 4.96 -3.40 -19.12
CA THR A 94 4.98 -3.11 -17.70
C THR A 94 6.39 -3.27 -17.15
N VAL A 95 6.87 -2.27 -16.45
CA VAL A 95 8.13 -2.34 -15.70
C VAL A 95 7.86 -3.05 -14.38
N LEU A 96 8.58 -4.15 -14.11
CA LEU A 96 8.44 -4.99 -12.93
C LEU A 96 6.98 -5.52 -12.74
N PRO A 97 6.44 -6.25 -13.73
CA PRO A 97 5.02 -6.65 -13.71
C PRO A 97 4.63 -7.48 -12.49
N TRP A 98 5.55 -8.24 -11.93
CA TRP A 98 5.36 -9.09 -10.75
C TRP A 98 5.30 -8.30 -9.42
N LEU A 99 5.75 -7.05 -9.38
CA LEU A 99 5.62 -6.14 -8.23
C LEU A 99 4.36 -5.27 -8.28
N GLY A 100 3.65 -5.26 -9.40
CA GLY A 100 2.39 -4.53 -9.53
C GLY A 100 1.24 -5.14 -8.73
N ASP A 101 0.03 -4.74 -9.06
CA ASP A 101 -1.20 -5.27 -8.46
C ASP A 101 -1.46 -6.69 -8.98
N VAL A 102 -0.95 -7.72 -8.27
CA VAL A 102 -0.98 -9.14 -8.67
C VAL A 102 -1.64 -10.05 -7.64
N LEU A 103 -1.92 -9.56 -6.42
CA LEU A 103 -2.50 -10.33 -5.33
C LEU A 103 -4.01 -10.07 -5.25
N PRO A 104 -4.87 -10.97 -5.76
CA PRO A 104 -6.31 -10.80 -5.62
C PRO A 104 -6.73 -11.06 -4.18
N ILE A 105 -7.55 -10.17 -3.64
CA ILE A 105 -8.27 -10.36 -2.38
C ILE A 105 -9.74 -10.41 -2.70
N ASP A 106 -10.36 -11.52 -2.35
CA ASP A 106 -11.78 -11.78 -2.50
C ASP A 106 -12.38 -12.06 -1.13
N ALA A 107 -13.24 -11.16 -0.67
CA ALA A 107 -13.94 -11.27 0.62
C ALA A 107 -15.43 -10.97 0.40
N GLY A 108 -16.14 -11.89 -0.23
CA GLY A 108 -17.57 -11.78 -0.54
C GLY A 108 -17.86 -10.68 -1.55
N SER A 109 -18.42 -9.56 -1.14
CA SER A 109 -18.70 -8.41 -2.03
C SER A 109 -17.50 -7.46 -2.21
N TYR A 110 -16.37 -7.74 -1.54
CA TYR A 110 -15.17 -6.91 -1.59
C TYR A 110 -14.09 -7.59 -2.44
N HIS A 111 -13.91 -7.08 -3.65
CA HIS A 111 -12.90 -7.56 -4.60
C HIS A 111 -11.83 -6.50 -4.79
N ARG A 112 -10.59 -6.80 -4.44
CA ARG A 112 -9.44 -5.89 -4.60
C ARG A 112 -8.22 -6.64 -5.09
N VAL A 113 -7.35 -5.93 -5.77
CA VAL A 113 -6.01 -6.42 -6.13
C VAL A 113 -5.00 -5.56 -5.40
N LEU A 114 -4.07 -6.21 -4.72
CA LEU A 114 -2.98 -5.57 -4.02
C LEU A 114 -1.65 -5.85 -4.71
N SER A 115 -0.72 -4.93 -4.56
CA SER A 115 0.67 -5.16 -4.92
C SER A 115 1.42 -5.95 -3.82
N ILE A 116 2.54 -6.53 -4.18
CA ILE A 116 3.47 -7.13 -3.20
C ILE A 116 3.94 -6.05 -2.21
N GLY A 117 4.19 -4.83 -2.68
CA GLY A 117 4.56 -3.71 -1.83
C GLY A 117 3.48 -3.33 -0.82
N ASP A 118 2.19 -3.39 -1.19
CA ASP A 118 1.08 -3.15 -0.26
C ASP A 118 1.02 -4.23 0.83
N ALA A 119 1.27 -5.50 0.48
CA ALA A 119 1.32 -6.60 1.45
C ALA A 119 2.47 -6.44 2.46
N ILE A 120 3.66 -6.08 1.97
CA ILE A 120 4.84 -5.82 2.82
C ILE A 120 4.60 -4.57 3.70
N LEU A 121 4.01 -3.51 3.16
CA LEU A 121 3.66 -2.30 3.91
C LEU A 121 2.67 -2.62 5.03
N ALA A 122 1.60 -3.37 4.73
CA ALA A 122 0.61 -3.78 5.73
C ALA A 122 1.22 -4.63 6.84
N LEU A 123 2.10 -5.59 6.48
CA LEU A 123 2.85 -6.40 7.44
C LEU A 123 3.73 -5.51 8.34
N GLY A 124 4.49 -4.60 7.75
CA GLY A 124 5.38 -3.68 8.50
C GLY A 124 4.61 -2.81 9.48
N VAL A 125 3.49 -2.22 9.05
CA VAL A 125 2.61 -1.42 9.92
C VAL A 125 2.02 -2.27 11.04
N GLY A 126 1.54 -3.47 10.74
CA GLY A 126 1.01 -4.41 11.73
C GLY A 126 2.04 -4.77 12.80
N LEU A 127 3.27 -5.08 12.39
CA LEU A 127 4.38 -5.37 13.31
C LEU A 127 4.79 -4.15 14.14
N MET A 128 4.79 -2.94 13.57
CA MET A 128 5.05 -1.70 14.32
C MET A 128 4.02 -1.51 15.44
N LEU A 129 2.72 -1.67 15.11
CA LEU A 129 1.65 -1.54 16.10
C LEU A 129 1.78 -2.60 17.20
N ALA A 130 2.01 -3.85 16.85
CA ALA A 130 2.21 -4.93 17.81
C ALA A 130 3.42 -4.66 18.71
N GLY A 131 4.55 -4.24 18.15
CA GLY A 131 5.77 -3.92 18.90
C GLY A 131 5.58 -2.77 19.88
N THR A 132 4.86 -1.72 19.51
CA THR A 132 4.58 -0.60 20.42
C THR A 132 3.66 -1.00 21.57
N VAL A 133 2.61 -1.79 21.30
CA VAL A 133 1.69 -2.28 22.35
C VAL A 133 2.41 -3.18 23.36
N LEU A 134 3.27 -4.08 22.89
CA LEU A 134 4.01 -4.99 23.77
C LEU A 134 5.01 -4.23 24.66
N SER A 135 5.70 -3.22 24.13
CA SER A 135 6.66 -2.43 24.89
C SER A 135 6.00 -1.59 26.00
N THR A 136 4.83 -1.02 25.74
CA THR A 136 4.08 -0.27 26.76
C THR A 136 3.59 -1.16 27.91
N ASN A 137 3.16 -2.38 27.62
CA ASN A 137 2.71 -3.33 28.64
C ASN A 137 3.86 -3.78 29.56
N GLN A 138 5.06 -3.96 29.04
CA GLN A 138 6.23 -4.32 29.86
C GLN A 138 6.62 -3.17 30.81
N GLY A 139 6.60 -1.93 30.35
CA GLY A 139 6.89 -0.76 31.18
C GLY A 139 5.93 -0.63 32.38
N SER A 140 4.67 -0.87 32.16
CA SER A 140 3.64 -0.82 33.20
C SER A 140 3.82 -1.92 34.25
N SER A 141 4.21 -3.11 33.84
CA SER A 141 4.45 -4.25 34.74
C SER A 141 5.66 -4.02 35.67
N LEU A 142 6.76 -3.49 35.11
CA LEU A 142 7.98 -3.18 35.89
C LEU A 142 7.73 -2.04 36.91
N ALA A 143 6.98 -1.00 36.54
CA ALA A 143 6.60 0.07 37.43
C ALA A 143 5.75 -0.42 38.61
N ALA A 144 4.79 -1.31 38.39
CA ALA A 144 3.94 -1.91 39.40
C ALA A 144 4.75 -2.79 40.39
N THR A 145 5.78 -3.48 39.89
CA THR A 145 6.66 -4.32 40.72
C THR A 145 7.58 -3.47 41.59
N SER A 146 8.15 -2.40 41.03
CA SER A 146 9.03 -1.47 41.74
C SER A 146 8.32 -0.75 42.91
N SER A 147 7.06 -0.36 42.70
CA SER A 147 6.28 0.31 43.77
C SER A 147 5.96 -0.61 44.92
N ARG A 148 5.83 -1.92 44.73
CA ARG A 148 5.62 -2.90 45.80
C ARG A 148 6.88 -3.17 46.65
N VAL A 149 8.05 -3.12 46.04
CA VAL A 149 9.32 -3.38 46.73
C VAL A 149 9.72 -2.19 47.61
N ASN A 150 9.43 -0.97 47.21
CA ASN A 150 9.80 0.25 47.95
C ASN A 150 8.78 0.64 49.03
N GLY A 151 7.68 -0.09 49.18
CA GLY A 151 6.64 0.14 50.19
C GLY A 151 6.71 -0.79 51.41
N LEU A 152 7.77 -1.60 51.55
CA LEU A 152 8.14 -2.42 52.70
C LEU A 152 9.32 -1.80 53.45
#